data_33c8f1cc8040dddcb8085cc3a183c220
#
_entry.id   33c8f1cc8040dddcb8085cc3a183c220
#
_cell.length_a   1.000
_cell.length_b   1.000
_cell.length_c   1.000
_cell.angle_alpha   90.00
_cell.angle_beta   90.00
_cell.angle_gamma   90.00
#
_symmetry.space_group_name_H-M   'P 1'
#
loop_
_entity.id
_entity.type
_entity.pdbx_description
1 polymer ?
#
loop_
_entity_poly.entity_id
_entity_poly.type
_entity_poly.pdbx_seq_one_letter_code
_entity_poly.pdbx_strand_id
1 'polypeptide(L)'
;MGAGVILMAYDNQNEPYLLGLIGDAKHQRKHGATYDLPKGTADNGERQIDCAIRETFEETGVIVGPEDFIAGPFKTSFLDMWIAIIDINERIVIEQNPETGKYEHDGYDWLDEKEALDMVYPYLRPFVKWAFSHA
;
A
#
# COMPACT_ATOMS: atom_id res chain seq x y z
N MET A 1 -12.91 -1.16 -10.18
CA MET A 1 -12.45 -0.13 -9.25
C MET A 1 -11.53 -0.75 -8.22
N GLY A 2 -10.44 -0.09 -7.91
CA GLY A 2 -9.45 -0.61 -6.99
C GLY A 2 -9.67 -0.21 -5.55
N ALA A 3 -9.04 -0.95 -4.63
CA ALA A 3 -9.02 -0.63 -3.21
C ALA A 3 -7.73 -1.15 -2.58
N GLY A 4 -7.29 -0.48 -1.53
CA GLY A 4 -6.08 -0.87 -0.84
C GLY A 4 -5.94 -0.25 0.54
N VAL A 5 -4.82 -0.56 1.18
CA VAL A 5 -4.51 -0.07 2.52
C VAL A 5 -3.11 0.53 2.52
N ILE A 6 -3.01 1.74 3.06
CA ILE A 6 -1.71 2.35 3.34
C ILE A 6 -1.29 1.85 4.72
N LEU A 7 -0.26 1.02 4.75
CA LEU A 7 0.29 0.50 5.99
C LEU A 7 1.32 1.49 6.52
N MET A 8 1.07 2.03 7.70
CA MET A 8 1.98 2.95 8.36
C MET A 8 2.57 2.32 9.61
N ALA A 9 3.76 2.77 9.98
CA ALA A 9 4.43 2.35 11.19
C ALA A 9 5.30 3.49 11.72
N TYR A 10 5.64 3.40 13.00
CA TYR A 10 6.51 4.37 13.67
C TYR A 10 7.80 3.67 14.08
N ASP A 11 8.94 4.35 13.92
CA ASP A 11 10.20 3.84 14.43
C ASP A 11 10.32 4.10 15.94
N ASN A 12 11.44 3.72 16.54
CA ASN A 12 11.67 3.91 17.98
C ASN A 12 11.88 5.37 18.39
N GLN A 13 11.97 6.28 17.43
CA GLN A 13 12.01 7.74 17.66
C GLN A 13 10.65 8.38 17.40
N ASN A 14 9.62 7.55 17.20
CA ASN A 14 8.24 7.97 16.91
C ASN A 14 8.10 8.72 15.58
N GLU A 15 8.99 8.45 14.63
CA GLU A 15 8.89 8.99 13.28
C GLU A 15 7.99 8.09 12.41
N PRO A 16 7.08 8.67 11.61
CA PRO A 16 6.17 7.88 10.79
C PRO A 16 6.79 7.46 9.46
N TYR A 17 6.42 6.25 9.04
CA TYR A 17 6.79 5.69 7.73
C TYR A 17 5.57 5.03 7.11
N LEU A 18 5.55 4.92 5.79
CA LEU A 18 4.59 4.06 5.10
C LEU A 18 5.32 2.97 4.34
N LEU A 19 4.61 1.86 4.13
CA LEU A 19 5.13 0.73 3.37
C LEU A 19 4.99 1.02 1.88
N GLY A 20 6.12 1.07 1.17
CA GLY A 20 6.17 1.13 -0.28
C GLY A 20 6.55 -0.23 -0.85
N LEU A 21 5.84 -0.66 -1.87
CA LEU A 21 6.12 -1.89 -2.60
C LEU A 21 6.95 -1.57 -3.84
N ILE A 22 8.10 -2.23 -3.99
CA ILE A 22 8.99 -1.98 -5.12
C ILE A 22 8.36 -2.56 -6.38
N GLY A 23 8.00 -1.70 -7.34
CA GLY A 23 7.51 -2.12 -8.63
C GLY A 23 8.61 -2.79 -9.46
N ASP A 24 8.23 -3.44 -10.56
CA ASP A 24 9.24 -4.03 -11.43
C ASP A 24 10.08 -2.94 -12.15
N ALA A 25 11.29 -3.32 -12.56
CA ALA A 25 12.24 -2.38 -13.17
C ALA A 25 11.72 -1.74 -14.45
N LYS A 26 10.84 -2.43 -15.17
CA LYS A 26 10.24 -1.92 -16.42
C LYS A 26 9.24 -0.81 -16.12
N HIS A 27 8.41 -0.98 -15.10
CA HIS A 27 7.47 0.05 -14.65
C HIS A 27 8.20 1.25 -14.06
N GLN A 28 9.24 1.03 -13.28
CA GLN A 28 10.07 2.09 -12.73
C GLN A 28 10.63 3.00 -13.81
N ARG A 29 11.17 2.43 -14.89
CA ARG A 29 11.73 3.19 -16.02
C ARG A 29 10.66 3.99 -16.73
N LYS A 30 9.47 3.42 -16.92
CA LYS A 30 8.40 4.06 -17.69
C LYS A 30 7.82 5.28 -16.98
N HIS A 31 7.67 5.21 -15.66
CA HIS A 31 6.97 6.23 -14.86
C HIS A 31 7.91 7.10 -14.03
N GLY A 32 9.19 6.81 -13.98
CA GLY A 32 10.15 7.55 -13.15
C GLY A 32 9.88 7.39 -11.66
N ALA A 33 9.07 6.42 -11.28
CA ALA A 33 8.68 6.14 -9.90
C ALA A 33 9.12 4.74 -9.51
N THR A 34 9.36 4.52 -8.21
CA THR A 34 9.92 3.27 -7.71
C THR A 34 8.89 2.43 -6.94
N TYR A 35 7.94 3.09 -6.25
CA TYR A 35 7.08 2.39 -5.28
C TYR A 35 5.60 2.46 -5.62
N ASP A 36 4.93 1.36 -5.32
CA ASP A 36 3.48 1.22 -5.32
C ASP A 36 3.00 1.08 -3.88
N LEU A 37 1.68 1.08 -3.67
CA LEU A 37 1.05 0.83 -2.39
C LEU A 37 0.23 -0.47 -2.48
N PRO A 38 -0.02 -1.16 -1.35
CA PRO A 38 -0.85 -2.37 -1.36
C PRO A 38 -2.27 -2.05 -1.84
N LYS A 39 -2.65 -2.58 -2.99
CA LYS A 39 -3.95 -2.36 -3.62
C LYS A 39 -4.19 -3.32 -4.76
N GLY A 40 -5.41 -3.41 -5.19
CA GLY A 40 -5.78 -4.19 -6.37
C GLY A 40 -7.22 -3.98 -6.76
N THR A 41 -7.66 -4.69 -7.77
CA THR A 41 -9.01 -4.58 -8.33
C THR A 41 -9.99 -5.45 -7.55
N ALA A 42 -11.16 -4.89 -7.23
CA ALA A 42 -12.22 -5.64 -6.58
C ALA A 42 -12.77 -6.73 -7.49
N ASP A 43 -13.00 -7.90 -6.92
CA ASP A 43 -13.70 -8.98 -7.61
C ASP A 43 -15.18 -8.64 -7.78
N ASN A 44 -15.83 -9.35 -8.69
CA ASN A 44 -17.25 -9.11 -8.94
C ASN A 44 -18.07 -9.36 -7.67
N GLY A 45 -18.82 -8.33 -7.24
CA GLY A 45 -19.63 -8.39 -6.03
C GLY A 45 -18.87 -8.16 -4.72
N GLU A 46 -17.56 -7.98 -4.79
CA GLU A 46 -16.75 -7.72 -3.60
C GLU A 46 -16.90 -6.27 -3.15
N ARG A 47 -17.07 -6.05 -1.84
CA ARG A 47 -17.07 -4.70 -1.28
C ARG A 47 -15.65 -4.13 -1.32
N GLN A 48 -15.53 -2.81 -1.46
CA GLN A 48 -14.23 -2.13 -1.53
C GLN A 48 -13.37 -2.40 -0.29
N ILE A 49 -13.96 -2.38 0.90
CA ILE A 49 -13.21 -2.66 2.13
C ILE A 49 -12.67 -4.09 2.15
N ASP A 50 -13.44 -5.05 1.67
CA ASP A 50 -13.01 -6.45 1.60
C ASP A 50 -11.90 -6.63 0.56
N CYS A 51 -11.99 -5.94 -0.56
CA CYS A 51 -10.94 -5.89 -1.57
C CYS A 51 -9.64 -5.35 -0.97
N ALA A 52 -9.71 -4.24 -0.25
CA ALA A 52 -8.54 -3.63 0.38
C ALA A 52 -7.86 -4.61 1.35
N ILE A 53 -8.63 -5.31 2.17
CA ILE A 53 -8.12 -6.30 3.12
C ILE A 53 -7.46 -7.46 2.39
N ARG A 54 -8.12 -8.00 1.38
CA ARG A 54 -7.63 -9.15 0.61
C ARG A 54 -6.35 -8.81 -0.15
N GLU A 55 -6.35 -7.71 -0.90
CA GLU A 55 -5.19 -7.30 -1.69
C GLU A 55 -3.97 -7.00 -0.81
N THR A 56 -4.18 -6.39 0.35
CA THR A 56 -3.10 -6.13 1.30
C THR A 56 -2.47 -7.43 1.77
N PHE A 57 -3.29 -8.42 2.12
CA PHE A 57 -2.78 -9.74 2.50
C PHE A 57 -2.04 -10.43 1.35
N GLU A 58 -2.60 -10.41 0.16
CA GLU A 58 -1.97 -11.05 -1.01
C GLU A 58 -0.61 -10.43 -1.33
N GLU A 59 -0.45 -9.12 -1.18
CA GLU A 59 0.77 -8.41 -1.57
C GLU A 59 1.80 -8.30 -0.45
N THR A 60 1.39 -8.34 0.81
CA THR A 60 2.31 -8.08 1.94
C THR A 60 2.32 -9.18 3.00
N GLY A 61 1.34 -10.07 2.99
CA GLY A 61 1.15 -11.05 4.06
C GLY A 61 0.55 -10.48 5.33
N VAL A 62 0.24 -9.18 5.37
CA VAL A 62 -0.30 -8.53 6.57
C VAL A 62 -1.82 -8.70 6.61
N ILE A 63 -2.32 -9.21 7.74
CA ILE A 63 -3.74 -9.38 7.99
C ILE A 63 -4.25 -8.15 8.74
N VAL A 64 -5.15 -7.40 8.12
CA VAL A 64 -5.87 -6.29 8.75
C VAL A 64 -7.36 -6.55 8.66
N GLY A 65 -8.11 -6.03 9.62
CA GLY A 65 -9.57 -6.04 9.60
C GLY A 65 -10.12 -4.61 9.66
N PRO A 66 -11.44 -4.43 9.52
CA PRO A 66 -12.05 -3.09 9.56
C PRO A 66 -11.72 -2.32 10.85
N GLU A 67 -11.55 -3.03 11.95
CA GLU A 67 -11.21 -2.45 13.27
C GLU A 67 -9.80 -1.85 13.32
N ASP A 68 -8.92 -2.21 12.38
CA ASP A 68 -7.55 -1.73 12.33
C ASP A 68 -7.41 -0.41 11.56
N PHE A 69 -8.45 -0.01 10.84
CA PHE A 69 -8.39 1.20 10.03
C PHE A 69 -8.59 2.45 10.91
N ILE A 70 -7.62 3.34 10.86
CA ILE A 70 -7.68 4.61 11.61
C ILE A 70 -8.32 5.73 10.81
N ALA A 71 -8.39 5.59 9.48
CA ALA A 71 -8.99 6.57 8.57
C ALA A 71 -9.34 5.92 7.25
N GLY A 72 -10.26 6.53 6.52
CA GLY A 72 -10.68 6.10 5.21
C GLY A 72 -12.16 5.77 5.13
N PRO A 73 -12.67 5.49 3.92
CA PRO A 73 -11.88 5.51 2.70
C PRO A 73 -11.62 6.91 2.16
N PHE A 74 -10.42 7.12 1.65
CA PHE A 74 -10.15 8.24 0.75
C PHE A 74 -10.54 7.76 -0.65
N LYS A 75 -11.56 8.36 -1.23
CA LYS A 75 -12.15 7.91 -2.48
C LYS A 75 -11.72 8.77 -3.66
N THR A 76 -11.32 8.10 -4.72
CA THR A 76 -11.18 8.73 -6.04
C THR A 76 -12.11 8.01 -7.01
N SER A 77 -12.11 8.42 -8.29
CA SER A 77 -12.93 7.77 -9.31
C SER A 77 -12.50 6.32 -9.61
N PHE A 78 -11.31 5.91 -9.20
CA PHE A 78 -10.75 4.59 -9.54
C PHE A 78 -10.15 3.83 -8.35
N LEU A 79 -9.99 4.46 -7.19
CA LEU A 79 -9.29 3.84 -6.06
C LEU A 79 -9.81 4.36 -4.72
N ASP A 80 -10.11 3.43 -3.82
CA ASP A 80 -10.46 3.71 -2.43
C ASP A 80 -9.36 3.19 -1.53
N MET A 81 -8.83 4.04 -0.63
CA MET A 81 -7.73 3.66 0.26
C MET A 81 -8.09 3.92 1.72
N TRP A 82 -7.65 3.01 2.57
CA TRP A 82 -7.72 3.12 4.04
C TRP A 82 -6.32 3.20 4.62
N ILE A 83 -6.22 3.63 5.86
CA ILE A 83 -4.95 3.68 6.61
C ILE A 83 -5.04 2.72 7.78
N ALA A 84 -4.03 1.88 7.95
CA ALA A 84 -3.84 1.06 9.15
C ALA A 84 -2.42 1.27 9.68
N ILE A 85 -2.27 1.28 11.00
CA ILE A 85 -0.97 1.36 11.65
C ILE A 85 -0.58 -0.05 12.11
N ILE A 86 0.62 -0.48 11.74
CA ILE A 86 1.17 -1.78 12.14
C ILE A 86 2.51 -1.57 12.85
N ASP A 87 3.01 -2.62 13.47
CA ASP A 87 4.36 -2.61 14.06
C ASP A 87 5.38 -2.55 12.93
N ILE A 88 6.41 -1.70 13.05
CA ILE A 88 7.46 -1.59 12.03
C ILE A 88 8.26 -2.89 11.87
N ASN A 89 8.23 -3.75 12.89
CA ASN A 89 8.86 -5.06 12.86
C ASN A 89 7.92 -6.17 12.38
N GLU A 90 6.69 -5.83 11.98
CA GLU A 90 5.76 -6.79 11.40
C GLU A 90 6.40 -7.50 10.22
N ARG A 91 6.22 -8.80 10.14
CA ARG A 91 6.76 -9.59 9.03
C ARG A 91 6.01 -9.28 7.74
N ILE A 92 6.73 -8.77 6.76
CA ILE A 92 6.21 -8.50 5.42
C ILE A 92 6.70 -9.60 4.50
N VAL A 93 5.78 -10.24 3.79
CA VAL A 93 6.07 -11.33 2.88
C VAL A 93 5.59 -10.99 1.48
N ILE A 94 6.51 -10.85 0.55
CA ILE A 94 6.18 -10.62 -0.85
C ILE A 94 6.04 -11.99 -1.51
N GLU A 95 4.83 -12.32 -1.97
CA GLU A 95 4.52 -13.63 -2.52
C GLU A 95 4.30 -13.58 -4.04
N GLN A 96 4.46 -14.72 -4.69
CA GLN A 96 4.13 -14.90 -6.09
C GLN A 96 2.62 -14.84 -6.28
N ASN A 97 2.19 -14.24 -7.39
CA ASN A 97 0.80 -14.36 -7.82
C ASN A 97 0.52 -15.83 -8.16
N PRO A 98 -0.46 -16.48 -7.50
CA PRO A 98 -0.72 -17.91 -7.72
C PRO A 98 -1.19 -18.25 -9.14
N GLU A 99 -1.77 -17.29 -9.86
CA GLU A 99 -2.24 -17.51 -11.23
C GLU A 99 -1.12 -17.45 -12.26
N THR A 100 -0.14 -16.57 -12.07
CA THR A 100 0.94 -16.34 -13.03
C THR A 100 2.28 -16.94 -12.61
N GLY A 101 2.45 -17.28 -11.33
CA GLY A 101 3.73 -17.71 -10.76
C GLY A 101 4.78 -16.63 -10.70
N LYS A 102 4.41 -15.38 -10.92
CA LYS A 102 5.32 -14.23 -10.92
C LYS A 102 5.08 -13.34 -9.72
N TYR A 103 6.13 -12.62 -9.29
CA TYR A 103 6.01 -11.57 -8.30
C TYR A 103 5.50 -10.30 -8.97
N GLU A 104 4.47 -9.67 -8.38
CA GLU A 104 3.99 -8.35 -8.83
C GLU A 104 4.93 -7.25 -8.35
N HIS A 105 5.62 -7.49 -7.21
CA HIS A 105 6.55 -6.55 -6.60
C HIS A 105 7.84 -7.26 -6.23
N ASP A 106 8.97 -6.55 -6.31
CA ASP A 106 10.30 -7.12 -6.06
C ASP A 106 10.73 -7.02 -4.59
N GLY A 107 9.94 -6.37 -3.77
CA GLY A 107 10.26 -6.19 -2.36
C GLY A 107 9.51 -4.99 -1.79
N TYR A 108 9.99 -4.50 -0.65
CA TYR A 108 9.37 -3.36 0.02
C TYR A 108 10.41 -2.53 0.75
N ASP A 109 10.04 -1.28 1.04
CA ASP A 109 10.80 -0.39 1.94
C ASP A 109 9.83 0.41 2.80
N TRP A 110 10.29 0.80 3.98
CA TRP A 110 9.61 1.78 4.80
C TRP A 110 10.08 3.18 4.37
N LEU A 111 9.15 4.03 3.95
CA LEU A 111 9.43 5.33 3.38
C LEU A 111 8.95 6.44 4.31
N ASP A 112 9.79 7.46 4.55
CA ASP A 112 9.32 8.68 5.18
C ASP A 112 8.48 9.50 4.19
N GLU A 113 7.88 10.60 4.64
CA GLU A 113 6.99 11.38 3.78
C GLU A 113 7.69 11.88 2.52
N LYS A 114 8.89 12.42 2.66
CA LYS A 114 9.63 12.96 1.52
C LYS A 114 9.96 11.88 0.49
N GLU A 115 10.48 10.76 0.97
CA GLU A 115 10.79 9.62 0.10
C GLU A 115 9.54 9.10 -0.61
N ALA A 116 8.44 8.95 0.13
CA ALA A 116 7.19 8.48 -0.43
C ALA A 116 6.66 9.43 -1.51
N LEU A 117 6.63 10.74 -1.23
CA LEU A 117 6.16 11.73 -2.20
C LEU A 117 7.02 11.77 -3.47
N ASP A 118 8.35 11.58 -3.30
CA ASP A 118 9.27 11.61 -4.44
C ASP A 118 9.24 10.32 -5.27
N MET A 119 8.95 9.17 -4.63
CA MET A 119 9.24 7.87 -5.22
C MET A 119 8.02 6.99 -5.50
N VAL A 120 6.82 7.35 -5.05
CA VAL A 120 5.61 6.61 -5.45
C VAL A 120 5.17 7.01 -6.86
N TYR A 121 4.37 6.15 -7.49
CA TYR A 121 3.72 6.52 -8.74
C TYR A 121 2.95 7.83 -8.55
N PRO A 122 3.02 8.78 -9.50
CA PRO A 122 2.46 10.12 -9.32
C PRO A 122 1.00 10.16 -8.89
N TYR A 123 0.16 9.25 -9.38
CA TYR A 123 -1.26 9.21 -9.02
C TYR A 123 -1.49 8.82 -7.55
N LEU A 124 -0.48 8.29 -6.87
CA LEU A 124 -0.58 7.91 -5.45
C LEU A 124 -0.20 9.05 -4.50
N ARG A 125 0.39 10.14 -4.99
CA ARG A 125 0.82 11.27 -4.15
C ARG A 125 -0.28 11.86 -3.27
N PRO A 126 -1.51 12.05 -3.74
CA PRO A 126 -2.58 12.56 -2.87
C PRO A 126 -2.87 11.64 -1.69
N PHE A 127 -2.78 10.33 -1.90
CA PHE A 127 -2.97 9.34 -0.83
C PHE A 127 -1.83 9.40 0.19
N VAL A 128 -0.60 9.60 -0.27
CA VAL A 128 0.57 9.75 0.61
C VAL A 128 0.43 10.98 1.50
N LYS A 129 0.07 12.12 0.94
CA LYS A 129 -0.15 13.35 1.71
C LYS A 129 -1.24 13.17 2.76
N TRP A 130 -2.34 12.54 2.36
CA TRP A 130 -3.45 12.25 3.27
C TRP A 130 -3.01 11.33 4.41
N ALA A 131 -2.25 10.28 4.11
CA ALA A 131 -1.78 9.33 5.11
C ALA A 131 -0.90 10.01 6.16
N PHE A 132 0.10 10.78 5.74
CA PHE A 132 0.99 11.48 6.67
C PHE A 132 0.30 12.58 7.46
N SER A 133 -0.81 13.13 6.97
CA SER A 133 -1.61 14.08 7.72
C SER A 133 -2.30 13.46 8.94
N HIS A 134 -2.39 12.13 8.97
CA HIS A 134 -2.96 11.36 10.08
C HIS A 134 -1.90 10.77 11.00
N ALA A 135 -0.63 10.99 10.69
CA ALA A 135 0.49 10.44 11.46
C ALA A 135 0.77 11.25 12.74
#